data_ddc9781db207eebff1ed19ddadaa3b59
#
_entry.id   ddc9781db207eebff1ed19ddadaa3b59
#
_cell.length_a   1.000
_cell.length_b   1.000
_cell.length_c   1.000
_cell.angle_alpha   90.00
_cell.angle_beta   90.00
_cell.angle_gamma   90.00
#
_symmetry.space_group_name_H-M   'P 1'
#
loop_
_entity.id
_entity.type
_entity.pdbx_description
1 polymer ?
#
loop_
_entity_poly.entity_id
_entity_poly.type
_entity_poly.pdbx_seq_one_letter_code
_entity_poly.pdbx_strand_id
1 'polypeptide(L)'
;MAPALVKHSIYTIENELRKINDRIIDNIKNTYIDISPIHGFGLFAKKAIQAGAILCELDGQKMDWDHYEKLKKIINLGEYQDYIFMEWNALDPKTLLVRAFRTKYSYINHSSVPNVEIKYSPIRIEVIKNIDEHEELVIDYSKEPLSEEYKADKEKSFIQ
;
A
#
# COMPACT_ATOMS: atom_id res chain seq x y z
N MET A 1 30.99 -16.23 -15.27
CA MET A 1 30.53 -14.91 -15.77
C MET A 1 29.00 -14.86 -15.66
N ALA A 2 28.46 -14.07 -14.76
CA ALA A 2 27.03 -13.81 -14.78
C ALA A 2 26.70 -13.00 -16.06
N PRO A 3 25.68 -13.35 -16.84
CA PRO A 3 25.37 -12.66 -18.07
C PRO A 3 25.00 -11.19 -17.77
N ALA A 4 25.35 -10.30 -18.71
CA ALA A 4 25.10 -8.85 -18.59
C ALA A 4 23.63 -8.47 -18.29
N LEU A 5 22.70 -9.32 -18.68
CA LEU A 5 21.26 -9.20 -18.40
C LEU A 5 20.93 -9.20 -16.89
N VAL A 6 21.60 -10.02 -16.07
CA VAL A 6 21.36 -10.09 -14.62
C VAL A 6 21.84 -8.82 -13.91
N LYS A 7 23.00 -8.29 -14.34
CA LYS A 7 23.53 -7.03 -13.78
C LYS A 7 22.64 -5.81 -14.11
N HIS A 8 22.09 -5.78 -15.32
CA HIS A 8 21.19 -4.68 -15.73
C HIS A 8 19.86 -4.72 -14.96
N SER A 9 19.32 -5.92 -14.73
CA SER A 9 18.09 -6.12 -13.92
C SER A 9 18.28 -5.68 -12.47
N ILE A 10 19.38 -6.08 -11.82
CA ILE A 10 19.68 -5.68 -10.42
C ILE A 10 19.84 -4.16 -10.31
N TYR A 11 20.58 -3.54 -11.20
CA TYR A 11 20.75 -2.08 -11.21
C TYR A 11 19.42 -1.33 -11.35
N THR A 12 18.50 -1.83 -12.17
CA THR A 12 17.16 -1.25 -12.34
C THR A 12 16.33 -1.34 -11.06
N ILE A 13 16.34 -2.51 -10.41
CA ILE A 13 15.63 -2.75 -9.14
C ILE A 13 16.15 -1.84 -8.02
N GLU A 14 17.47 -1.74 -7.85
CA GLU A 14 18.08 -0.87 -6.85
C GLU A 14 17.72 0.61 -7.07
N ASN A 15 17.68 1.05 -8.33
CA ASN A 15 17.26 2.41 -8.67
C ASN A 15 15.78 2.66 -8.37
N GLU A 16 14.92 1.69 -8.63
CA GLU A 16 13.49 1.80 -8.31
C GLU A 16 13.26 1.87 -6.81
N LEU A 17 13.89 0.98 -6.04
CA LEU A 17 13.84 1.00 -4.56
C LEU A 17 14.32 2.34 -3.99
N ARG A 18 15.41 2.88 -4.51
CA ARG A 18 15.89 4.21 -4.11
C ARG A 18 14.86 5.29 -4.39
N LYS A 19 14.29 5.33 -5.59
CA LYS A 19 13.26 6.31 -5.96
C LYS A 19 12.01 6.20 -5.08
N ILE A 20 11.61 4.98 -4.71
CA ILE A 20 10.50 4.76 -3.79
C ILE A 20 10.84 5.34 -2.42
N ASN A 21 11.98 4.97 -1.85
CA ASN A 21 12.39 5.42 -0.51
C ASN A 21 12.60 6.94 -0.43
N ASP A 22 13.06 7.58 -1.51
CA ASP A 22 13.25 9.03 -1.56
C ASP A 22 11.93 9.83 -1.59
N ARG A 23 10.82 9.20 -1.91
CA ARG A 23 9.52 9.87 -2.12
C ARG A 23 8.44 9.48 -1.15
N ILE A 24 8.59 8.33 -0.47
CA ILE A 24 7.55 7.79 0.38
C ILE A 24 7.54 8.45 1.76
N ILE A 25 6.34 8.62 2.32
CA ILE A 25 6.19 9.01 3.72
C ILE A 25 6.39 7.77 4.60
N ASP A 26 7.40 7.81 5.47
CA ASP A 26 7.72 6.76 6.44
C ASP A 26 6.79 6.82 7.65
N ASN A 27 5.53 6.42 7.47
CA ASN A 27 4.51 6.41 8.52
C ASN A 27 4.42 5.09 9.30
N ILE A 28 5.08 4.02 8.84
CA ILE A 28 5.12 2.71 9.52
C ILE A 28 6.57 2.42 9.92
N LYS A 29 6.90 2.71 11.18
CA LYS A 29 8.26 2.56 11.70
C LYS A 29 8.68 1.10 11.84
N ASN A 30 9.98 0.84 11.91
CA ASN A 30 10.56 -0.50 11.98
C ASN A 30 10.18 -1.42 10.81
N THR A 31 9.96 -0.83 9.65
CA THR A 31 9.69 -1.54 8.40
C THR A 31 10.59 -1.02 7.27
N TYR A 32 10.73 -1.81 6.23
CA TYR A 32 11.45 -1.45 5.00
C TYR A 32 10.73 -2.00 3.78
N ILE A 33 10.98 -1.41 2.62
CA ILE A 33 10.41 -1.82 1.34
C ILE A 33 11.46 -2.63 0.59
N ASP A 34 11.05 -3.78 0.04
CA ASP A 34 11.89 -4.65 -0.77
C ASP A 34 11.04 -5.39 -1.80
N ILE A 35 11.68 -6.17 -2.66
CA ILE A 35 11.01 -7.02 -3.65
C ILE A 35 10.10 -8.02 -2.91
N SER A 36 8.85 -8.09 -3.34
CA SER A 36 7.87 -9.01 -2.78
C SER A 36 7.74 -10.27 -3.63
N PRO A 37 7.65 -11.46 -3.01
CA PRO A 37 7.29 -12.68 -3.70
C PRO A 37 5.80 -12.70 -4.13
N ILE A 38 4.98 -11.79 -3.60
CA ILE A 38 3.55 -11.70 -3.90
C ILE A 38 3.34 -10.83 -5.14
N HIS A 39 3.77 -9.57 -5.08
CA HIS A 39 3.63 -8.63 -6.18
C HIS A 39 4.58 -7.43 -6.03
N GLY A 40 5.36 -7.15 -7.04
CA GLY A 40 6.23 -5.96 -7.13
C GLY A 40 7.10 -5.74 -5.90
N PHE A 41 6.84 -4.68 -5.16
CA PHE A 41 7.48 -4.36 -3.89
C PHE A 41 6.52 -4.58 -2.73
N GLY A 42 7.04 -5.01 -1.59
CA GLY A 42 6.29 -5.25 -0.36
C GLY A 42 6.89 -4.51 0.84
N LEU A 43 6.17 -4.50 1.92
CA LEU A 43 6.59 -3.93 3.20
C LEU A 43 6.99 -5.04 4.16
N PHE A 44 8.21 -4.99 4.68
CA PHE A 44 8.80 -6.03 5.53
C PHE A 44 9.15 -5.50 6.91
N ALA A 45 9.04 -6.34 7.93
CA ALA A 45 9.42 -6.01 9.29
C ALA A 45 10.95 -5.96 9.46
N LYS A 46 11.51 -4.89 10.06
CA LYS A 46 12.94 -4.82 10.44
C LYS A 46 13.26 -5.61 11.70
N LYS A 47 12.27 -5.94 12.48
CA LYS A 47 12.33 -6.72 13.72
C LYS A 47 10.98 -7.36 13.99
N ALA A 48 10.93 -8.38 14.82
CA ALA A 48 9.68 -9.02 15.23
C ALA A 48 8.68 -8.02 15.80
N ILE A 49 7.40 -8.15 15.42
CA ILE A 49 6.29 -7.29 15.89
C ILE A 49 5.20 -8.19 16.47
N GLN A 50 4.76 -7.87 17.69
CA GLN A 50 3.76 -8.67 18.36
C GLN A 50 2.34 -8.33 17.90
N ALA A 51 1.47 -9.33 17.90
CA ALA A 51 0.03 -9.15 17.69
C ALA A 51 -0.53 -8.13 18.70
N GLY A 52 -1.48 -7.29 18.25
CA GLY A 52 -2.04 -6.19 19.01
C GLY A 52 -1.27 -4.86 18.90
N ALA A 53 -0.08 -4.86 18.28
CA ALA A 53 0.66 -3.62 18.05
C ALA A 53 -0.06 -2.72 17.03
N ILE A 54 -0.16 -1.43 17.32
CA ILE A 54 -0.63 -0.42 16.38
C ILE A 54 0.59 0.08 15.60
N LEU A 55 0.58 -0.10 14.28
CA LEU A 55 1.69 0.31 13.42
C LEU A 55 1.65 1.79 13.09
N CYS A 56 0.47 2.31 12.77
CA CYS A 56 0.23 3.73 12.52
C CYS A 56 -1.27 4.03 12.55
N GLU A 57 -1.62 5.27 12.79
CA GLU A 57 -2.90 5.84 12.39
C GLU A 57 -2.79 6.33 10.96
N LEU A 58 -3.87 6.20 10.18
CA LEU A 58 -3.94 6.69 8.82
C LEU A 58 -4.64 8.05 8.83
N ASP A 59 -3.96 9.05 8.32
CA ASP A 59 -4.50 10.39 8.11
C ASP A 59 -4.93 10.61 6.65
N GLY A 60 -5.49 11.76 6.38
CA GLY A 60 -5.87 12.19 5.04
C GLY A 60 -7.08 13.11 5.03
N GLN A 61 -7.48 13.51 3.84
CA GLN A 61 -8.66 14.30 3.60
C GLN A 61 -9.86 13.38 3.32
N LYS A 62 -10.94 13.53 4.08
CA LYS A 62 -12.20 12.84 3.74
C LYS A 62 -12.75 13.42 2.45
N MET A 63 -13.11 12.55 1.54
CA MET A 63 -13.59 12.90 0.22
C MET A 63 -14.69 11.94 -0.23
N ASP A 64 -15.73 12.47 -0.88
CA ASP A 64 -16.72 11.66 -1.55
C ASP A 64 -16.10 10.94 -2.75
N TRP A 65 -16.51 9.70 -2.99
CA TRP A 65 -15.96 8.87 -4.07
C TRP A 65 -16.13 9.50 -5.45
N ASP A 66 -17.32 10.05 -5.73
CA ASP A 66 -17.60 10.68 -7.03
C ASP A 66 -16.72 11.91 -7.25
N HIS A 67 -16.44 12.66 -6.17
CA HIS A 67 -15.52 13.80 -6.22
C HIS A 67 -14.08 13.34 -6.51
N TYR A 68 -13.62 12.28 -5.87
CA TYR A 68 -12.32 11.69 -6.12
C TYR A 68 -12.14 11.26 -7.58
N GLU A 69 -13.13 10.56 -8.15
CA GLU A 69 -13.09 10.12 -9.55
C GLU A 69 -13.06 11.32 -10.54
N LYS A 70 -13.76 12.40 -10.23
CA LYS A 70 -13.69 13.64 -11.01
C LYS A 70 -12.30 14.28 -10.95
N LEU A 71 -11.69 14.33 -9.75
CA LEU A 71 -10.34 14.85 -9.59
C LEU A 71 -9.30 14.05 -10.37
N LYS A 72 -9.37 12.72 -10.33
CA LYS A 72 -8.48 11.84 -11.09
C LYS A 72 -8.51 12.13 -12.59
N LYS A 73 -9.68 12.44 -13.15
CA LYS A 73 -9.84 12.77 -14.56
C LYS A 73 -9.23 14.13 -14.92
N ILE A 74 -9.24 15.08 -13.98
CA ILE A 74 -8.71 16.45 -14.19
C ILE A 74 -7.20 16.47 -14.03
N ILE A 75 -6.66 15.73 -13.03
CA ILE A 75 -5.22 15.65 -12.78
C ILE A 75 -4.61 14.66 -13.79
N ASN A 76 -4.24 15.18 -14.94
CA ASN A 76 -3.48 14.43 -15.94
C ASN A 76 -2.09 15.05 -16.08
N LEU A 77 -1.10 14.42 -15.50
CA LEU A 77 0.29 14.87 -15.48
C LEU A 77 1.16 14.18 -16.54
N GLY A 78 0.58 13.34 -17.41
CA GLY A 78 1.31 12.59 -18.40
C GLY A 78 2.44 11.75 -17.78
N GLU A 79 3.67 11.94 -18.24
CA GLU A 79 4.85 11.22 -17.74
C GLU A 79 5.19 11.50 -16.26
N TYR A 80 4.65 12.56 -15.67
CA TYR A 80 4.84 12.92 -14.27
C TYR A 80 3.78 12.33 -13.33
N GLN A 81 2.88 11.50 -13.83
CA GLN A 81 1.81 10.88 -13.03
C GLN A 81 2.33 10.13 -11.80
N ASP A 82 3.52 9.53 -11.89
CA ASP A 82 4.15 8.80 -10.79
C ASP A 82 4.63 9.69 -9.64
N TYR A 83 4.78 10.99 -9.87
CA TYR A 83 5.21 11.95 -8.84
C TYR A 83 4.07 12.41 -7.94
N ILE A 84 2.85 12.37 -8.44
CA ILE A 84 1.65 12.72 -7.67
C ILE A 84 0.71 11.52 -7.72
N PHE A 85 0.85 10.65 -6.76
CA PHE A 85 -0.05 9.52 -6.55
C PHE A 85 -1.01 9.86 -5.43
N MET A 86 -2.31 9.72 -5.69
CA MET A 86 -3.32 9.81 -4.64
C MET A 86 -3.53 8.41 -4.05
N GLU A 87 -3.07 8.24 -2.82
CA GLU A 87 -3.33 7.05 -1.99
C GLU A 87 -4.63 7.24 -1.24
N TRP A 88 -5.41 6.20 -1.07
CA TRP A 88 -6.67 6.28 -0.36
C TRP A 88 -7.01 5.00 0.41
N ASN A 89 -7.90 5.16 1.40
CA ASN A 89 -8.59 4.08 2.09
C ASN A 89 -10.09 4.34 2.05
N ALA A 90 -10.90 3.30 1.88
CA ALA A 90 -12.34 3.42 2.03
C ALA A 90 -12.69 3.54 3.51
N LEU A 91 -13.49 4.54 3.87
CA LEU A 91 -14.09 4.67 5.21
C LEU A 91 -15.48 4.02 5.25
N ASP A 92 -16.17 4.09 4.15
CA ASP A 92 -17.44 3.47 3.85
C ASP A 92 -17.61 3.39 2.32
N PRO A 93 -18.69 2.77 1.77
CA PRO A 93 -18.84 2.61 0.31
C PRO A 93 -18.90 3.92 -0.49
N LYS A 94 -19.07 5.06 0.15
CA LYS A 94 -19.19 6.38 -0.51
C LYS A 94 -18.10 7.36 -0.12
N THR A 95 -17.33 7.09 0.93
CA THR A 95 -16.37 8.02 1.50
C THR A 95 -14.97 7.44 1.51
N LEU A 96 -14.02 8.21 1.01
CA LEU A 96 -12.59 7.90 1.01
C LEU A 96 -11.85 8.80 1.98
N LEU A 97 -10.76 8.26 2.53
CA LEU A 97 -9.68 9.02 3.16
C LEU A 97 -8.53 9.12 2.16
N VAL A 98 -8.30 10.29 1.59
CA VAL A 98 -7.40 10.50 0.45
C VAL A 98 -6.13 11.22 0.87
N ARG A 99 -5.00 10.80 0.35
CA ARG A 99 -3.67 11.40 0.53
C ARG A 99 -3.04 11.71 -0.83
N ALA A 100 -2.38 12.86 -0.94
CA ALA A 100 -1.71 13.27 -2.17
C ALA A 100 -0.39 12.52 -2.43
N PHE A 101 0.22 11.95 -1.38
CA PHE A 101 1.49 11.25 -1.46
C PHE A 101 1.36 9.82 -1.00
N ARG A 102 2.20 8.93 -1.54
CA ARG A 102 2.29 7.55 -1.07
C ARG A 102 2.91 7.50 0.32
N THR A 103 2.33 6.66 1.15
CA THR A 103 2.90 6.23 2.43
C THR A 103 3.33 4.76 2.33
N LYS A 104 4.00 4.25 3.33
CA LYS A 104 4.35 2.83 3.40
C LYS A 104 3.15 1.89 3.33
N TYR A 105 1.95 2.37 3.63
CA TYR A 105 0.71 1.61 3.46
C TYR A 105 0.53 1.09 2.03
N SER A 106 0.90 1.87 1.02
CA SER A 106 0.81 1.46 -0.40
C SER A 106 1.61 0.20 -0.76
N TYR A 107 2.52 -0.22 0.10
CA TYR A 107 3.38 -1.38 -0.10
C TYR A 107 2.98 -2.59 0.75
N ILE A 108 1.87 -2.52 1.47
CA ILE A 108 1.28 -3.69 2.14
C ILE A 108 0.46 -4.45 1.10
N ASN A 109 0.97 -5.60 0.66
CA ASN A 109 0.33 -6.41 -0.37
C ASN A 109 -0.90 -7.16 0.16
N HIS A 110 -1.76 -7.60 -0.77
CA HIS A 110 -2.93 -8.41 -0.46
C HIS A 110 -2.56 -9.85 -0.14
N SER A 111 -3.23 -10.41 0.88
CA SER A 111 -3.23 -11.84 1.18
C SER A 111 -4.56 -12.23 1.83
N SER A 112 -5.09 -13.40 1.45
CA SER A 112 -6.23 -14.01 2.14
C SER A 112 -5.87 -14.55 3.54
N VAL A 113 -4.58 -14.58 3.88
CA VAL A 113 -4.07 -14.93 5.21
C VAL A 113 -3.26 -13.74 5.75
N PRO A 114 -3.94 -12.65 6.15
CA PRO A 114 -3.28 -11.42 6.56
C PRO A 114 -2.61 -11.54 7.94
N ASN A 115 -1.60 -10.70 8.18
CA ASN A 115 -0.97 -10.50 9.48
C ASN A 115 -1.21 -9.09 10.05
N VAL A 116 -1.75 -8.18 9.24
CA VAL A 116 -2.25 -6.88 9.68
C VAL A 116 -3.67 -6.63 9.17
N GLU A 117 -4.39 -5.72 9.82
CA GLU A 117 -5.71 -5.29 9.39
C GLU A 117 -5.94 -3.80 9.65
N ILE A 118 -6.91 -3.20 8.92
CA ILE A 118 -7.38 -1.86 9.21
C ILE A 118 -8.45 -1.94 10.29
N LYS A 119 -8.27 -1.18 11.36
CA LYS A 119 -9.28 -0.89 12.37
C LYS A 119 -9.79 0.53 12.16
N TYR A 120 -11.05 0.74 12.51
CA TYR A 120 -11.72 2.04 12.37
C TYR A 120 -11.98 2.68 13.73
N SER A 121 -12.15 4.02 13.71
CA SER A 121 -12.49 4.84 14.88
C SER A 121 -11.43 4.89 15.99
N PRO A 122 -10.23 5.43 15.77
CA PRO A 122 -9.71 6.03 14.54
C PRO A 122 -9.23 4.96 13.54
N ILE A 123 -9.14 5.34 12.27
CA ILE A 123 -8.59 4.45 11.24
C ILE A 123 -7.10 4.24 11.47
N ARG A 124 -6.70 2.98 11.61
CA ARG A 124 -5.31 2.58 11.93
C ARG A 124 -4.99 1.20 11.40
N ILE A 125 -3.71 0.90 11.29
CA ILE A 125 -3.22 -0.44 10.97
C ILE A 125 -2.77 -1.11 12.26
N GLU A 126 -3.31 -2.30 12.50
CA GLU A 126 -3.06 -3.12 13.68
C GLU A 126 -2.56 -4.50 13.28
N VAL A 127 -1.58 -5.02 14.03
CA VAL A 127 -1.02 -6.36 13.83
C VAL A 127 -1.96 -7.39 14.46
N ILE A 128 -2.41 -8.38 13.67
CA ILE A 128 -3.35 -9.43 14.10
C ILE A 128 -2.69 -10.78 14.36
N LYS A 129 -1.47 -10.98 13.87
CA LYS A 129 -0.63 -12.15 14.14
C LYS A 129 0.79 -11.68 14.38
N ASN A 130 1.55 -12.38 15.21
CA ASN A 130 2.97 -12.08 15.36
C ASN A 130 3.66 -12.11 14.00
N ILE A 131 4.49 -11.12 13.75
CA ILE A 131 5.28 -10.94 12.53
C ILE A 131 6.75 -11.13 12.90
N ASP A 132 7.42 -12.03 12.22
CA ASP A 132 8.84 -12.27 12.44
C ASP A 132 9.71 -11.19 11.74
N GLU A 133 10.96 -11.08 12.15
CA GLU A 133 11.94 -10.23 11.46
C GLU A 133 12.05 -10.67 10.00
N HIS A 134 12.03 -9.72 9.08
CA HIS A 134 12.02 -9.91 7.62
C HIS A 134 10.76 -10.56 7.02
N GLU A 135 9.72 -10.76 7.81
CA GLU A 135 8.43 -11.19 7.29
C GLU A 135 7.69 -10.03 6.61
N GLU A 136 7.00 -10.32 5.51
CA GLU A 136 6.20 -9.35 4.78
C GLU A 136 4.89 -9.05 5.54
N LEU A 137 4.55 -7.75 5.64
CA LEU A 137 3.26 -7.30 6.13
C LEU A 137 2.24 -7.46 5.00
N VAL A 138 1.14 -8.15 5.28
CA VAL A 138 0.08 -8.41 4.32
C VAL A 138 -1.30 -8.16 4.92
N ILE A 139 -2.20 -7.66 4.09
CA ILE A 139 -3.56 -7.26 4.46
C ILE A 139 -4.59 -7.92 3.54
N ASP A 140 -5.79 -8.16 4.04
CA ASP A 140 -6.90 -8.64 3.22
C ASP A 140 -7.74 -7.45 2.70
N TYR A 141 -7.51 -7.03 1.48
CA TYR A 141 -8.24 -5.92 0.84
C TYR A 141 -9.75 -6.20 0.66
N SER A 142 -10.16 -7.47 0.65
CA SER A 142 -11.57 -7.83 0.52
C SER A 142 -12.41 -7.39 1.72
N LYS A 143 -11.79 -7.15 2.87
CA LYS A 143 -12.43 -6.68 4.10
C LYS A 143 -12.61 -5.17 4.17
N GLU A 144 -12.03 -4.40 3.24
CA GLU A 144 -12.27 -2.97 3.19
C GLU A 144 -13.73 -2.67 2.79
N PRO A 145 -14.35 -1.61 3.33
CA PRO A 145 -15.74 -1.25 3.04
C PRO A 145 -15.88 -0.59 1.66
N LEU A 146 -15.47 -1.33 0.63
CA LEU A 146 -15.52 -0.93 -0.77
C LEU A 146 -16.95 -1.04 -1.31
N SER A 147 -17.31 -0.20 -2.29
CA SER A 147 -18.58 -0.33 -3.00
C SER A 147 -18.64 -1.65 -3.78
N GLU A 148 -19.85 -2.21 -3.93
CA GLU A 148 -20.05 -3.42 -4.73
C GLU A 148 -19.64 -3.21 -6.19
N GLU A 149 -19.83 -2.01 -6.71
CA GLU A 149 -19.42 -1.60 -8.05
C GLU A 149 -17.89 -1.68 -8.23
N TYR A 150 -17.14 -1.22 -7.23
CA TYR A 150 -15.68 -1.31 -7.22
C TYR A 150 -15.20 -2.77 -7.14
N LYS A 151 -15.84 -3.58 -6.31
CA LYS A 151 -15.50 -5.01 -6.15
C LYS A 151 -15.81 -5.83 -7.41
N ALA A 152 -16.83 -5.43 -8.16
CA ALA A 152 -17.25 -6.11 -9.38
C ALA A 152 -16.37 -5.81 -10.61
N ASP A 153 -15.48 -4.82 -10.52
CA ASP A 153 -14.54 -4.48 -11.59
C ASP A 153 -13.58 -5.65 -11.85
N LYS A 154 -13.58 -6.16 -13.09
CA LYS A 154 -12.75 -7.30 -13.50
C LYS A 154 -11.24 -7.07 -13.32
N GLU A 155 -10.78 -5.83 -13.39
CA GLU A 155 -9.39 -5.48 -13.15
C GLU A 155 -8.97 -5.67 -11.68
N LYS A 156 -9.94 -5.84 -10.78
CA LYS A 156 -9.75 -5.98 -9.34
C LYS A 156 -10.16 -7.37 -8.83
N SER A 157 -10.24 -8.36 -9.70
CA SER A 157 -10.58 -9.75 -9.36
C SER A 157 -9.63 -10.38 -8.32
N PHE A 158 -8.46 -9.81 -8.10
CA PHE A 158 -7.50 -10.24 -7.07
C PHE A 158 -7.95 -9.91 -5.64
N ILE A 159 -9.02 -9.10 -5.48
CA ILE A 159 -9.59 -8.73 -4.17
C ILE A 159 -10.65 -9.74 -3.71
N GLN A 160 -11.12 -10.61 -4.62
CA GLN A 160 -12.18 -11.59 -4.34
C GLN A 160 -11.66 -12.87 -3.71
#